data_f0da42437e403946795e44d8bc72aabe
#
_entry.id   f0da42437e403946795e44d8bc72aabe
#
_cell.length_a   1.000
_cell.length_b   1.000
_cell.length_c   1.000
_cell.angle_alpha   90.00
_cell.angle_beta   90.00
_cell.angle_gamma   90.00
#
_symmetry.space_group_name_H-M   'P 1'
#
loop_
_entity.id
_entity.type
_entity.pdbx_description
1 polymer ?
#
loop_
_entity_poly.entity_id
_entity_poly.type
_entity_poly.pdbx_seq_one_letter_code
_entity_poly.pdbx_strand_id
1 'polypeptide(L)'
;SNASVSFTAFALFLGAAMSITAFPVLARIITESNLQNTRLGTLALTCAAVDDVTAWCLLALAIAVTRTNSMAGAVPTIVYSVLYIGAMLTVGRWLLGMLSTYYDRNGKLSQLLLAGIYMAVVTSALITEAIGIHLIFGAFLLGAAMPKNPGLVRKIAEKTEDFVLIFLLPIFFAYSGLKTQIGLLNSPELWGLCAVILGVAIVGKYFGTYYAARSCKIDQREASALGWLMNTRGLTELIVLNIGLELGVISPLLFTMLVIMALVTTFMTSPLLEWTYPKKSIRLTTSPSFDDEQDNAQLDASRSIDEVEPISTSTSYRILVPVANPNTQKGLLQLAISIAHNDRQSAIINPLSLIELEENYQFQSTPVEANRAIERRLEQLNSLIDTLEPIEMRSIF
;
A
#
# COMPACT_ATOMS: atom_id res chain seq x y z
N SER A 1 25.81 2.30 24.23
CA SER A 1 26.01 3.69 23.81
C SER A 1 27.51 3.98 23.83
N ASN A 2 28.01 4.67 22.80
CA ASN A 2 29.32 5.27 22.90
C ASN A 2 29.29 6.29 24.04
N ALA A 3 30.33 6.39 24.82
CA ALA A 3 30.41 7.23 26.03
C ALA A 3 30.15 8.75 25.80
N SER A 4 30.03 9.17 24.54
CA SER A 4 29.81 10.54 24.08
C SER A 4 28.33 10.90 23.82
N VAL A 5 27.40 9.92 23.75
CA VAL A 5 25.99 10.16 23.43
C VAL A 5 25.13 10.09 24.68
N SER A 6 24.29 11.11 24.89
CA SER A 6 23.39 11.14 26.06
C SER A 6 22.38 9.97 25.98
N PHE A 7 21.98 9.46 27.15
CA PHE A 7 20.96 8.38 27.20
C PHE A 7 19.65 8.79 26.52
N THR A 8 19.27 10.06 26.66
CA THR A 8 18.05 10.58 26.00
C THR A 8 18.13 10.54 24.50
N ALA A 9 19.27 10.95 23.90
CA ALA A 9 19.47 10.88 22.45
C ALA A 9 19.45 9.44 21.96
N PHE A 10 20.13 8.53 22.66
CA PHE A 10 20.12 7.10 22.36
C PHE A 10 18.71 6.49 22.44
N ALA A 11 17.96 6.79 23.53
CA ALA A 11 16.61 6.27 23.71
C ALA A 11 15.63 6.78 22.65
N LEU A 12 15.69 8.08 22.31
CA LEU A 12 14.88 8.67 21.25
C LEU A 12 15.19 8.04 19.88
N PHE A 13 16.47 7.89 19.58
CA PHE A 13 16.90 7.30 18.32
C PHE A 13 16.45 5.84 18.21
N LEU A 14 16.70 5.04 19.25
CA LEU A 14 16.31 3.62 19.25
C LEU A 14 14.79 3.47 19.22
N GLY A 15 14.05 4.30 19.97
CA GLY A 15 12.58 4.31 19.92
C GLY A 15 12.04 4.66 18.54
N ALA A 16 12.59 5.70 17.90
CA ALA A 16 12.23 6.04 16.52
C ALA A 16 12.54 4.90 15.57
N ALA A 17 13.75 4.31 15.61
CA ALA A 17 14.13 3.19 14.75
C ALA A 17 13.19 1.99 14.92
N MET A 18 12.86 1.61 16.17
CA MET A 18 12.00 0.46 16.46
C MET A 18 10.51 0.71 16.15
N SER A 19 10.07 1.96 15.98
CA SER A 19 8.67 2.30 15.67
C SER A 19 8.34 2.25 14.20
N ILE A 20 9.30 2.26 13.29
CA ILE A 20 9.10 2.36 11.85
C ILE A 20 8.41 1.12 11.28
N THR A 21 7.42 1.32 10.38
CA THR A 21 6.86 0.30 9.50
C THR A 21 7.30 0.58 8.08
N ALA A 22 7.76 -0.44 7.35
CA ALA A 22 8.20 -0.26 5.98
C ALA A 22 7.01 -0.30 5.01
N PHE A 23 6.50 0.86 4.59
CA PHE A 23 5.38 0.98 3.65
C PHE A 23 5.57 0.16 2.36
N PRO A 24 6.74 0.21 1.65
CA PRO A 24 6.88 -0.54 0.40
C PRO A 24 6.81 -2.07 0.59
N VAL A 25 7.40 -2.58 1.67
CA VAL A 25 7.36 -4.01 1.98
C VAL A 25 5.96 -4.45 2.41
N LEU A 26 5.29 -3.62 3.20
CA LEU A 26 3.91 -3.86 3.60
C LEU A 26 2.98 -3.88 2.39
N ALA A 27 3.11 -2.91 1.47
CA ALA A 27 2.32 -2.84 0.25
C ALA A 27 2.50 -4.10 -0.60
N ARG A 28 3.73 -4.60 -0.71
CA ARG A 28 4.02 -5.86 -1.40
C ARG A 28 3.35 -7.07 -0.74
N ILE A 29 3.47 -7.22 0.58
CA ILE A 29 2.82 -8.31 1.33
C ILE A 29 1.29 -8.26 1.14
N ILE A 30 0.68 -7.07 1.20
CA ILE A 30 -0.75 -6.87 0.98
C ILE A 30 -1.15 -7.29 -0.44
N THR A 31 -0.34 -6.96 -1.45
CA THR A 31 -0.58 -7.34 -2.84
C THR A 31 -0.46 -8.86 -3.04
N GLU A 32 0.60 -9.48 -2.54
CA GLU A 32 0.82 -10.93 -2.62
C GLU A 32 -0.24 -11.74 -1.86
N SER A 33 -0.82 -11.14 -0.81
CA SER A 33 -1.92 -11.73 -0.03
C SER A 33 -3.30 -11.44 -0.61
N ASN A 34 -3.42 -10.68 -1.71
CA ASN A 34 -4.68 -10.22 -2.33
C ASN A 34 -5.57 -9.41 -1.37
N LEU A 35 -4.96 -8.61 -0.49
CA LEU A 35 -5.66 -7.78 0.50
C LEU A 35 -5.82 -6.32 0.05
N GLN A 36 -5.31 -5.90 -1.12
CA GLN A 36 -5.26 -4.50 -1.55
C GLN A 36 -6.65 -3.84 -1.65
N ASN A 37 -7.68 -4.61 -2.00
CA ASN A 37 -9.07 -4.13 -2.14
C ASN A 37 -9.92 -4.39 -0.90
N THR A 38 -9.31 -4.84 0.21
CA THR A 38 -10.02 -5.09 1.46
C THR A 38 -9.91 -3.91 2.42
N ARG A 39 -10.86 -3.80 3.35
CA ARG A 39 -10.82 -2.82 4.43
C ARG A 39 -9.51 -2.90 5.23
N LEU A 40 -9.07 -4.12 5.55
CA LEU A 40 -7.82 -4.36 6.28
C LEU A 40 -6.60 -3.84 5.51
N GLY A 41 -6.49 -4.15 4.22
CA GLY A 41 -5.39 -3.70 3.37
C GLY A 41 -5.33 -2.18 3.24
N THR A 42 -6.48 -1.54 2.96
CA THR A 42 -6.56 -0.07 2.89
C THR A 42 -6.17 0.58 4.22
N LEU A 43 -6.65 0.05 5.34
CA LEU A 43 -6.33 0.55 6.67
C LEU A 43 -4.83 0.40 6.97
N ALA A 44 -4.25 -0.78 6.71
CA ALA A 44 -2.84 -1.03 6.93
C ALA A 44 -1.94 -0.10 6.10
N LEU A 45 -2.25 0.09 4.81
CA LEU A 45 -1.52 1.01 3.94
C LEU A 45 -1.62 2.46 4.41
N THR A 46 -2.81 2.89 4.84
CA THR A 46 -3.00 4.24 5.37
C THR A 46 -2.22 4.45 6.67
N CYS A 47 -2.26 3.50 7.59
CA CYS A 47 -1.49 3.56 8.83
C CYS A 47 0.02 3.62 8.55
N ALA A 48 0.52 2.78 7.64
CA ALA A 48 1.94 2.77 7.28
C ALA A 48 2.39 4.08 6.59
N ALA A 49 1.54 4.68 5.74
CA ALA A 49 1.84 5.97 5.13
C ALA A 49 1.94 7.10 6.17
N VAL A 50 1.08 7.10 7.19
CA VAL A 50 1.17 8.05 8.32
C VAL A 50 2.38 7.75 9.19
N ASP A 51 2.68 6.47 9.43
CA ASP A 51 3.85 6.03 10.20
C ASP A 51 5.16 6.48 9.54
N ASP A 52 5.29 6.37 8.22
CA ASP A 52 6.46 6.88 7.48
C ASP A 52 6.70 8.38 7.74
N VAL A 53 5.66 9.21 7.65
CA VAL A 53 5.79 10.66 7.90
C VAL A 53 6.18 10.92 9.34
N THR A 54 5.52 10.29 10.30
CA THR A 54 5.81 10.47 11.73
C THR A 54 7.19 9.94 12.12
N ALA A 55 7.60 8.81 11.54
CA ALA A 55 8.93 8.24 11.74
C ALA A 55 10.04 9.17 11.28
N TRP A 56 9.90 9.80 10.10
CA TRP A 56 10.86 10.78 9.61
C TRP A 56 10.93 12.03 10.50
N CYS A 57 9.80 12.51 11.02
CA CYS A 57 9.78 13.62 11.99
C CYS A 57 10.47 13.25 13.31
N LEU A 58 10.21 12.05 13.85
CA LEU A 58 10.86 11.56 15.06
C LEU A 58 12.36 11.35 14.85
N LEU A 59 12.76 10.84 13.68
CA LEU A 59 14.16 10.67 13.33
C LEU A 59 14.87 12.02 13.24
N ALA A 60 14.26 13.01 12.60
CA ALA A 60 14.81 14.38 12.52
C ALA A 60 15.03 14.96 13.92
N LEU A 61 14.07 14.78 14.83
CA LEU A 61 14.19 15.17 16.23
C LEU A 61 15.36 14.43 16.94
N ALA A 62 15.43 13.11 16.77
CA ALA A 62 16.47 12.29 17.37
C ALA A 62 17.88 12.70 16.87
N ILE A 63 18.03 12.99 15.59
CA ILE A 63 19.28 13.49 14.98
C ILE A 63 19.65 14.86 15.55
N ALA A 64 18.69 15.79 15.63
CA ALA A 64 18.91 17.13 16.18
C ALA A 64 19.40 17.07 17.66
N VAL A 65 18.75 16.24 18.47
CA VAL A 65 19.15 16.03 19.87
C VAL A 65 20.52 15.34 19.97
N THR A 66 20.82 14.41 19.07
CA THR A 66 22.11 13.70 19.04
C THR A 66 23.25 14.66 18.67
N ARG A 67 23.08 15.48 17.63
CA ARG A 67 24.10 16.43 17.17
C ARG A 67 24.42 17.52 18.21
N THR A 68 23.42 17.94 18.96
CA THR A 68 23.57 19.01 19.99
C THR A 68 23.84 18.49 21.40
N ASN A 69 23.72 17.19 21.63
CA ASN A 69 23.78 16.52 22.93
C ASN A 69 22.83 17.10 23.99
N SER A 70 21.86 17.91 23.61
CA SER A 70 20.94 18.63 24.50
C SER A 70 19.59 18.86 23.83
N MET A 71 18.51 18.66 24.55
CA MET A 71 17.16 19.03 24.10
C MET A 71 17.03 20.52 23.81
N ALA A 72 17.63 21.37 24.69
CA ALA A 72 17.63 22.82 24.49
C ALA A 72 18.44 23.25 23.26
N GLY A 73 19.59 22.62 23.01
CA GLY A 73 20.40 22.88 21.84
C GLY A 73 19.73 22.44 20.50
N ALA A 74 18.80 21.51 20.55
CA ALA A 74 18.05 21.07 19.37
C ALA A 74 16.93 22.04 18.94
N VAL A 75 16.52 22.99 19.83
CA VAL A 75 15.39 23.91 19.55
C VAL A 75 15.55 24.70 18.26
N PRO A 76 16.70 25.31 17.92
CA PRO A 76 16.86 26.03 16.66
C PRO A 76 16.63 25.09 15.44
N THR A 77 17.22 23.90 15.45
CA THR A 77 17.05 22.90 14.40
C THR A 77 15.59 22.48 14.25
N ILE A 78 14.87 22.27 15.35
CA ILE A 78 13.45 21.94 15.36
C ILE A 78 12.64 23.08 14.72
N VAL A 79 12.89 24.33 15.14
CA VAL A 79 12.18 25.51 14.60
C VAL A 79 12.41 25.65 13.10
N TYR A 80 13.67 25.58 12.64
CA TYR A 80 13.99 25.65 11.20
C TYR A 80 13.38 24.47 10.44
N SER A 81 13.31 23.26 11.03
CA SER A 81 12.67 22.10 10.42
C SER A 81 11.18 22.31 10.22
N VAL A 82 10.49 22.82 11.25
CA VAL A 82 9.04 23.12 11.17
C VAL A 82 8.77 24.22 10.14
N LEU A 83 9.59 25.27 10.13
CA LEU A 83 9.49 26.33 9.11
C LEU A 83 9.72 25.78 7.69
N TYR A 84 10.69 24.90 7.51
CA TYR A 84 10.98 24.29 6.23
C TYR A 84 9.83 23.35 5.77
N ILE A 85 9.29 22.53 6.66
CA ILE A 85 8.12 21.70 6.38
C ILE A 85 6.94 22.57 5.96
N GLY A 86 6.65 23.64 6.70
CA GLY A 86 5.60 24.60 6.38
C GLY A 86 5.82 25.27 5.02
N ALA A 87 7.04 25.72 4.74
CA ALA A 87 7.40 26.31 3.44
C ALA A 87 7.26 25.30 2.28
N MET A 88 7.68 24.04 2.49
CA MET A 88 7.56 23.00 1.47
C MET A 88 6.10 22.63 1.19
N LEU A 89 5.27 22.50 2.23
CA LEU A 89 3.86 22.16 2.08
C LEU A 89 2.99 23.30 1.53
N THR A 90 3.48 24.54 1.57
CA THR A 90 2.80 25.74 1.02
C THR A 90 3.43 26.16 -0.29
N VAL A 91 4.59 26.84 -0.22
CA VAL A 91 5.28 27.40 -1.38
C VAL A 91 5.84 26.29 -2.28
N GLY A 92 6.46 25.26 -1.69
CA GLY A 92 6.99 24.12 -2.44
C GLY A 92 5.90 23.41 -3.21
N ARG A 93 4.77 23.10 -2.55
CA ARG A 93 3.62 22.47 -3.19
C ARG A 93 2.99 23.33 -4.28
N TRP A 94 2.96 24.65 -4.11
CA TRP A 94 2.48 25.57 -5.14
C TRP A 94 3.41 25.58 -6.38
N LEU A 95 4.72 25.64 -6.18
CA LEU A 95 5.71 25.54 -7.26
C LEU A 95 5.64 24.20 -8.01
N LEU A 96 5.53 23.10 -7.26
CA LEU A 96 5.35 21.77 -7.83
C LEU A 96 4.01 21.63 -8.56
N GLY A 97 2.97 22.34 -8.11
CA GLY A 97 1.68 22.43 -8.79
C GLY A 97 1.77 23.05 -10.18
N MET A 98 2.66 24.06 -10.38
CA MET A 98 2.93 24.62 -11.69
C MET A 98 3.53 23.58 -12.65
N LEU A 99 4.32 22.65 -12.11
CA LEU A 99 4.89 21.53 -12.86
C LEU A 99 3.80 20.60 -13.41
N SER A 100 2.77 20.29 -12.59
CA SER A 100 1.62 19.51 -13.02
C SER A 100 0.87 20.21 -14.16
N THR A 101 0.61 21.51 -14.01
CA THR A 101 -0.05 22.32 -15.05
C THR A 101 0.74 22.35 -16.35
N TYR A 102 2.07 22.46 -16.27
CA TYR A 102 2.94 22.41 -17.44
C TYR A 102 2.89 21.04 -18.13
N TYR A 103 2.90 19.96 -17.33
CA TYR A 103 2.76 18.60 -17.83
C TYR A 103 1.41 18.37 -18.52
N ASP A 104 0.31 18.84 -17.93
CA ASP A 104 -1.04 18.71 -18.49
C ASP A 104 -1.20 19.43 -19.83
N ARG A 105 -0.51 20.58 -20.00
CA ARG A 105 -0.50 21.35 -21.26
C ARG A 105 0.30 20.65 -22.36
N ASN A 106 1.42 20.03 -22.04
CA ASN A 106 2.36 19.49 -23.02
C ASN A 106 2.21 17.96 -23.23
N GLY A 107 1.52 17.25 -22.36
CA GLY A 107 1.28 15.80 -22.41
C GLY A 107 2.53 14.90 -22.30
N LYS A 108 3.73 15.52 -22.18
CA LYS A 108 5.01 14.78 -22.17
C LYS A 108 5.93 15.27 -21.05
N LEU A 109 6.55 14.31 -20.36
CA LEU A 109 7.64 14.59 -19.41
C LEU A 109 8.94 14.80 -20.21
N SER A 110 9.36 16.06 -20.41
CA SER A 110 10.61 16.37 -21.08
C SER A 110 11.81 16.01 -20.19
N GLN A 111 12.97 15.75 -20.82
CA GLN A 111 14.20 15.48 -20.08
C GLN A 111 14.62 16.67 -19.18
N LEU A 112 14.39 17.90 -19.65
CA LEU A 112 14.67 19.11 -18.89
C LEU A 112 13.80 19.20 -17.63
N LEU A 113 12.52 18.83 -17.76
CA LEU A 113 11.59 18.81 -16.63
C LEU A 113 11.98 17.76 -15.58
N LEU A 114 12.35 16.55 -16.02
CA LEU A 114 12.86 15.49 -15.16
C LEU A 114 14.17 15.90 -14.46
N ALA A 115 15.10 16.52 -15.18
CA ALA A 115 16.31 17.07 -14.59
C ALA A 115 16.00 18.15 -13.54
N GLY A 116 15.03 19.04 -13.81
CA GLY A 116 14.55 20.04 -12.86
C GLY A 116 14.00 19.41 -11.58
N ILE A 117 13.25 18.31 -11.70
CA ILE A 117 12.73 17.56 -10.53
C ILE A 117 13.90 16.98 -9.72
N TYR A 118 14.87 16.34 -10.35
CA TYR A 118 16.04 15.80 -9.64
C TYR A 118 16.87 16.89 -8.97
N MET A 119 17.04 18.03 -9.63
CA MET A 119 17.71 19.20 -9.03
C MET A 119 16.92 19.72 -7.81
N ALA A 120 15.60 19.76 -7.88
CA ALA A 120 14.77 20.15 -6.75
C ALA A 120 14.92 19.16 -5.57
N VAL A 121 14.98 17.84 -5.84
CA VAL A 121 15.23 16.81 -4.83
C VAL A 121 16.56 17.03 -4.13
N VAL A 122 17.64 17.24 -4.91
CA VAL A 122 18.98 17.49 -4.37
C VAL A 122 19.02 18.79 -3.57
N THR A 123 18.39 19.85 -4.08
CA THR A 123 18.31 21.16 -3.37
C THR A 123 17.59 21.02 -2.05
N SER A 124 16.45 20.31 -2.03
CA SER A 124 15.69 20.03 -0.81
C SER A 124 16.53 19.25 0.20
N ALA A 125 17.25 18.23 -0.26
CA ALA A 125 18.17 17.44 0.55
C ALA A 125 19.29 18.30 1.18
N LEU A 126 19.92 19.18 0.41
CA LEU A 126 20.98 20.08 0.88
C LEU A 126 20.46 21.10 1.89
N ILE A 127 19.26 21.64 1.69
CA ILE A 127 18.63 22.57 2.65
C ILE A 127 18.43 21.87 4.00
N THR A 128 17.90 20.64 4.02
CA THR A 128 17.67 19.93 5.27
C THR A 128 18.97 19.54 5.97
N GLU A 129 20.02 19.20 5.22
CA GLU A 129 21.34 18.96 5.82
C GLU A 129 21.92 20.24 6.42
N ALA A 130 21.77 21.40 5.76
CA ALA A 130 22.19 22.70 6.30
C ALA A 130 21.42 23.11 7.57
N ILE A 131 20.13 22.73 7.68
CA ILE A 131 19.31 22.94 8.89
C ILE A 131 19.83 22.08 10.06
N GLY A 132 20.52 20.97 9.77
CA GLY A 132 21.03 20.05 10.80
C GLY A 132 20.20 18.77 10.96
N ILE A 133 19.25 18.53 10.06
CA ILE A 133 18.57 17.24 9.87
C ILE A 133 19.19 16.49 8.69
N HIS A 134 18.88 15.23 8.52
CA HIS A 134 19.51 14.40 7.48
C HIS A 134 18.95 14.73 6.09
N LEU A 135 19.82 14.70 5.07
CA LEU A 135 19.51 14.99 3.66
C LEU A 135 18.34 14.15 3.10
N ILE A 136 18.18 12.90 3.55
CA ILE A 136 17.11 12.00 3.11
C ILE A 136 15.72 12.57 3.44
N PHE A 137 15.59 13.29 4.58
CA PHE A 137 14.32 13.91 4.96
C PHE A 137 13.85 14.94 3.95
N GLY A 138 14.78 15.77 3.41
CA GLY A 138 14.45 16.77 2.39
C GLY A 138 13.97 16.14 1.09
N ALA A 139 14.64 15.09 0.63
CA ALA A 139 14.23 14.34 -0.55
C ALA A 139 12.84 13.69 -0.37
N PHE A 140 12.61 13.06 0.77
CA PHE A 140 11.31 12.48 1.13
C PHE A 140 10.20 13.54 1.18
N LEU A 141 10.43 14.66 1.85
CA LEU A 141 9.45 15.73 2.01
C LEU A 141 9.04 16.34 0.66
N LEU A 142 10.00 16.55 -0.25
CA LEU A 142 9.70 17.02 -1.59
C LEU A 142 8.84 16.00 -2.35
N GLY A 143 9.16 14.71 -2.26
CA GLY A 143 8.35 13.65 -2.85
C GLY A 143 6.91 13.63 -2.30
N ALA A 144 6.75 13.78 -0.98
CA ALA A 144 5.46 13.86 -0.32
C ALA A 144 4.65 15.12 -0.70
N ALA A 145 5.34 16.21 -1.04
CA ALA A 145 4.72 17.47 -1.48
C ALA A 145 4.34 17.46 -2.98
N MET A 146 4.76 16.45 -3.75
CA MET A 146 4.45 16.35 -5.19
C MET A 146 2.95 16.39 -5.46
N PRO A 147 2.52 17.05 -6.55
CA PRO A 147 1.11 17.13 -6.91
C PRO A 147 0.56 15.73 -7.23
N LYS A 148 -0.69 15.50 -6.82
CA LYS A 148 -1.39 14.24 -7.05
C LYS A 148 -1.92 14.13 -8.50
N ASN A 149 -1.03 14.31 -9.48
CA ASN A 149 -1.33 14.09 -10.89
C ASN A 149 -0.87 12.66 -11.27
N PRO A 150 -1.81 11.72 -11.49
CA PRO A 150 -1.45 10.32 -11.72
C PRO A 150 -0.54 10.12 -12.93
N GLY A 151 -0.78 10.87 -14.02
CA GLY A 151 0.02 10.77 -15.24
C GLY A 151 1.45 11.25 -15.06
N LEU A 152 1.64 12.38 -14.35
CA LEU A 152 2.97 12.91 -14.05
C LEU A 152 3.75 11.99 -13.11
N VAL A 153 3.13 11.62 -11.99
CA VAL A 153 3.76 10.77 -10.95
C VAL A 153 4.17 9.42 -11.56
N ARG A 154 3.29 8.80 -12.34
CA ARG A 154 3.59 7.55 -13.02
C ARG A 154 4.78 7.67 -13.96
N LYS A 155 4.84 8.69 -14.81
CA LYS A 155 5.95 8.87 -15.75
C LYS A 155 7.27 9.18 -15.05
N ILE A 156 7.25 9.86 -13.89
CA ILE A 156 8.44 10.05 -13.07
C ILE A 156 8.87 8.71 -12.50
N ALA A 157 7.94 7.94 -11.94
CA ALA A 157 8.20 6.61 -11.40
C ALA A 157 8.81 5.69 -12.47
N GLU A 158 8.18 5.52 -13.63
CA GLU A 158 8.68 4.70 -14.75
C GLU A 158 10.12 5.04 -15.18
N LYS A 159 10.48 6.33 -15.15
CA LYS A 159 11.84 6.77 -15.52
C LYS A 159 12.87 6.64 -14.41
N THR A 160 12.45 6.53 -13.18
CA THR A 160 13.32 6.55 -12.00
C THR A 160 13.45 5.16 -11.38
N GLU A 161 12.36 4.39 -11.41
CA GLU A 161 12.22 3.12 -10.69
C GLU A 161 13.25 2.09 -11.13
N ASP A 162 13.39 1.86 -12.42
CA ASP A 162 14.35 0.88 -12.96
C ASP A 162 15.78 1.16 -12.51
N PHE A 163 16.21 2.43 -12.59
CA PHE A 163 17.54 2.82 -12.14
C PHE A 163 17.73 2.62 -10.64
N VAL A 164 16.71 2.97 -9.85
CA VAL A 164 16.75 2.79 -8.40
C VAL A 164 16.75 1.31 -8.03
N LEU A 165 15.85 0.50 -8.60
CA LEU A 165 15.68 -0.91 -8.24
C LEU A 165 16.83 -1.79 -8.74
N ILE A 166 17.33 -1.54 -9.97
CA ILE A 166 18.34 -2.40 -10.60
C ILE A 166 19.75 -2.01 -10.17
N PHE A 167 20.02 -0.73 -9.93
CA PHE A 167 21.36 -0.25 -9.66
C PHE A 167 21.55 0.24 -8.21
N LEU A 168 20.78 1.24 -7.77
CA LEU A 168 21.02 1.87 -6.46
C LEU A 168 20.67 0.97 -5.28
N LEU A 169 19.56 0.24 -5.36
CA LEU A 169 19.08 -0.58 -4.28
C LEU A 169 19.99 -1.79 -3.97
N PRO A 170 20.51 -2.55 -4.95
CA PRO A 170 21.51 -3.59 -4.70
C PRO A 170 22.79 -3.07 -4.06
N ILE A 171 23.28 -1.89 -4.50
CA ILE A 171 24.45 -1.25 -3.89
C ILE A 171 24.19 -0.92 -2.42
N PHE A 172 23.02 -0.35 -2.12
CA PHE A 172 22.63 -0.03 -0.74
C PHE A 172 22.55 -1.29 0.15
N PHE A 173 21.95 -2.38 -0.36
CA PHE A 173 21.88 -3.63 0.39
C PHE A 173 23.26 -4.28 0.57
N ALA A 174 24.12 -4.24 -0.45
CA ALA A 174 25.50 -4.72 -0.34
C ALA A 174 26.28 -3.92 0.71
N TYR A 175 26.17 -2.58 0.69
CA TYR A 175 26.80 -1.70 1.67
C TYR A 175 26.28 -1.96 3.10
N SER A 176 24.99 -2.07 3.30
CA SER A 176 24.40 -2.38 4.61
C SER A 176 24.76 -3.79 5.08
N GLY A 177 24.80 -4.76 4.15
CA GLY A 177 25.21 -6.14 4.44
C GLY A 177 26.66 -6.24 4.88
N LEU A 178 27.59 -5.50 4.24
CA LEU A 178 29.01 -5.46 4.62
C LEU A 178 29.22 -4.83 6.01
N LYS A 179 28.35 -3.90 6.43
CA LYS A 179 28.37 -3.34 7.78
C LYS A 179 27.81 -4.31 8.83
N THR A 180 27.03 -5.31 8.42
CA THR A 180 26.41 -6.29 9.31
C THR A 180 27.41 -7.40 9.64
N GLN A 181 27.92 -7.40 10.84
CA GLN A 181 28.95 -8.34 11.28
C GLN A 181 28.36 -9.39 12.24
N ILE A 182 27.77 -10.45 11.70
CA ILE A 182 27.15 -11.53 12.50
C ILE A 182 28.17 -12.19 13.44
N GLY A 183 29.45 -12.23 13.06
CA GLY A 183 30.53 -12.74 13.90
C GLY A 183 30.75 -12.00 15.21
N LEU A 184 30.18 -10.78 15.38
CA LEU A 184 30.20 -10.08 16.66
C LEU A 184 29.29 -10.73 17.73
N LEU A 185 28.31 -11.53 17.31
CA LEU A 185 27.46 -12.32 18.21
C LEU A 185 28.13 -13.66 18.57
N ASN A 186 29.29 -13.61 19.23
CA ASN A 186 30.14 -14.74 19.49
C ASN A 186 29.85 -15.44 20.83
N SER A 187 28.87 -14.99 21.60
CA SER A 187 28.48 -15.58 22.89
C SER A 187 26.97 -15.83 23.00
N PRO A 188 26.53 -16.84 23.76
CA PRO A 188 25.11 -17.10 24.00
C PRO A 188 24.39 -15.92 24.65
N GLU A 189 25.06 -15.13 25.45
CA GLU A 189 24.52 -13.94 26.12
C GLU A 189 24.12 -12.86 25.10
N LEU A 190 24.94 -12.66 24.06
CA LEU A 190 24.64 -11.69 22.98
C LEU A 190 23.48 -12.15 22.12
N TRP A 191 23.35 -13.45 21.89
CA TRP A 191 22.17 -14.02 21.23
C TRP A 191 20.92 -13.88 22.11
N GLY A 192 21.06 -14.06 23.42
CA GLY A 192 19.98 -13.80 24.38
C GLY A 192 19.53 -12.32 24.36
N LEU A 193 20.49 -11.38 24.32
CA LEU A 193 20.18 -9.95 24.19
C LEU A 193 19.48 -9.65 22.84
N CYS A 194 19.94 -10.23 21.75
CA CYS A 194 19.31 -10.12 20.43
C CYS A 194 17.84 -10.62 20.46
N ALA A 195 17.60 -11.75 21.13
CA ALA A 195 16.25 -12.28 21.32
C ALA A 195 15.36 -11.36 22.16
N VAL A 196 15.91 -10.72 23.20
CA VAL A 196 15.18 -9.71 24.00
C VAL A 196 14.82 -8.51 23.14
N ILE A 197 15.75 -7.96 22.35
CA ILE A 197 15.50 -6.84 21.45
C ILE A 197 14.39 -7.21 20.44
N LEU A 198 14.48 -8.39 19.84
CA LEU A 198 13.45 -8.92 18.92
C LEU A 198 12.10 -9.03 19.62
N GLY A 199 12.06 -9.60 20.83
CA GLY A 199 10.84 -9.74 21.63
C GLY A 199 10.19 -8.38 21.95
N VAL A 200 10.98 -7.41 22.41
CA VAL A 200 10.50 -6.06 22.70
C VAL A 200 9.94 -5.37 21.45
N ALA A 201 10.64 -5.52 20.30
CA ALA A 201 10.19 -4.95 19.03
C ALA A 201 8.83 -5.52 18.60
N ILE A 202 8.67 -6.85 18.64
CA ILE A 202 7.44 -7.55 18.26
C ILE A 202 6.31 -7.16 19.23
N VAL A 203 6.55 -7.33 20.52
CA VAL A 203 5.53 -7.09 21.57
C VAL A 203 5.07 -5.63 21.54
N GLY A 204 5.99 -4.68 21.51
CA GLY A 204 5.66 -3.25 21.51
C GLY A 204 4.80 -2.87 20.30
N LYS A 205 5.19 -3.28 19.11
CA LYS A 205 4.50 -2.89 17.88
C LYS A 205 3.19 -3.66 17.68
N TYR A 206 3.21 -4.98 17.89
CA TYR A 206 2.01 -5.81 17.77
C TYR A 206 0.92 -5.39 18.76
N PHE A 207 1.24 -5.34 20.05
CA PHE A 207 0.25 -4.99 21.07
C PHE A 207 -0.17 -3.53 20.99
N GLY A 208 0.76 -2.60 20.68
CA GLY A 208 0.44 -1.19 20.46
C GLY A 208 -0.61 -1.04 19.35
N THR A 209 -0.38 -1.67 18.21
CA THR A 209 -1.31 -1.64 17.07
C THR A 209 -2.62 -2.38 17.38
N TYR A 210 -2.53 -3.57 17.99
CA TYR A 210 -3.70 -4.36 18.36
C TYR A 210 -4.66 -3.60 19.28
N TYR A 211 -4.15 -3.03 20.38
CA TYR A 211 -4.99 -2.30 21.32
C TYR A 211 -5.53 -0.99 20.73
N ALA A 212 -4.74 -0.28 19.91
CA ALA A 212 -5.21 0.89 19.19
C ALA A 212 -6.36 0.52 18.22
N ALA A 213 -6.23 -0.55 17.45
CA ALA A 213 -7.27 -1.04 16.56
C ALA A 213 -8.53 -1.46 17.33
N ARG A 214 -8.37 -2.16 18.45
CA ARG A 214 -9.51 -2.55 19.31
C ARG A 214 -10.22 -1.34 19.91
N SER A 215 -9.49 -0.28 20.27
CA SER A 215 -10.09 0.98 20.75
C SER A 215 -10.93 1.65 19.65
N CYS A 216 -10.58 1.47 18.40
CA CYS A 216 -11.37 1.91 17.23
C CYS A 216 -12.50 0.93 16.86
N LYS A 217 -12.83 -0.05 17.73
CA LYS A 217 -13.88 -1.06 17.50
C LYS A 217 -13.67 -1.97 16.28
N ILE A 218 -12.42 -2.15 15.86
CA ILE A 218 -12.07 -3.09 14.80
C ILE A 218 -12.19 -4.52 15.37
N ASP A 219 -12.66 -5.47 14.56
CA ASP A 219 -12.79 -6.87 14.98
C ASP A 219 -11.46 -7.45 15.46
N GLN A 220 -11.54 -8.43 16.38
CA GLN A 220 -10.36 -9.02 17.01
C GLN A 220 -9.39 -9.64 16.00
N ARG A 221 -9.91 -10.30 14.97
CA ARG A 221 -9.10 -10.94 13.93
C ARG A 221 -8.42 -9.91 13.03
N GLU A 222 -9.17 -8.88 12.60
CA GLU A 222 -8.61 -7.78 11.82
C GLU A 222 -7.58 -6.98 12.62
N ALA A 223 -7.83 -6.70 13.89
CA ALA A 223 -6.91 -6.01 14.78
C ALA A 223 -5.60 -6.80 14.96
N SER A 224 -5.67 -8.13 15.10
CA SER A 224 -4.51 -9.00 15.16
C SER A 224 -3.73 -9.04 13.84
N ALA A 225 -4.44 -9.16 12.72
CA ALA A 225 -3.83 -9.12 11.39
C ALA A 225 -3.14 -7.77 11.13
N LEU A 226 -3.77 -6.65 11.53
CA LEU A 226 -3.17 -5.32 11.45
C LEU A 226 -1.91 -5.23 12.33
N GLY A 227 -1.91 -5.80 13.52
CA GLY A 227 -0.75 -5.88 14.40
C GLY A 227 0.44 -6.59 13.76
N TRP A 228 0.21 -7.69 13.06
CA TRP A 228 1.27 -8.39 12.32
C TRP A 228 1.72 -7.61 11.08
N LEU A 229 0.80 -7.04 10.32
CA LEU A 229 1.13 -6.21 9.14
C LEU A 229 1.98 -4.99 9.52
N MET A 230 1.66 -4.30 10.60
CA MET A 230 2.42 -3.14 11.07
C MET A 230 3.80 -3.51 11.64
N ASN A 231 4.07 -4.79 11.88
CA ASN A 231 5.37 -5.27 12.34
C ASN A 231 6.37 -5.52 11.18
N THR A 232 5.96 -5.23 9.94
CA THR A 232 6.83 -5.29 8.75
C THR A 232 7.92 -4.22 8.81
N ARG A 233 9.15 -4.62 8.55
CA ARG A 233 10.31 -3.75 8.52
C ARG A 233 11.01 -3.85 7.17
N GLY A 234 11.92 -2.91 6.86
CA GLY A 234 12.58 -2.96 5.56
C GLY A 234 13.60 -1.86 5.35
N LEU A 235 13.61 -1.33 4.12
CA LEU A 235 14.60 -0.37 3.65
C LEU A 235 14.72 0.86 4.54
N THR A 236 13.59 1.45 4.94
CA THR A 236 13.54 2.67 5.77
C THR A 236 14.25 2.45 7.10
N GLU A 237 14.05 1.29 7.72
CA GLU A 237 14.74 0.95 8.97
C GLU A 237 16.25 0.80 8.76
N LEU A 238 16.69 0.09 7.71
CA LEU A 238 18.12 -0.03 7.39
C LEU A 238 18.79 1.32 7.15
N ILE A 239 18.08 2.26 6.51
CA ILE A 239 18.55 3.65 6.35
C ILE A 239 18.76 4.30 7.73
N VAL A 240 17.76 4.22 8.58
CA VAL A 240 17.84 4.79 9.93
C VAL A 240 18.96 4.17 10.75
N LEU A 241 19.13 2.85 10.69
CA LEU A 241 20.23 2.16 11.38
C LEU A 241 21.61 2.58 10.84
N ASN A 242 21.76 2.76 9.53
CA ASN A 242 23.00 3.27 8.95
C ASN A 242 23.32 4.69 9.44
N ILE A 243 22.32 5.58 9.50
CA ILE A 243 22.47 6.94 10.07
C ILE A 243 22.91 6.84 11.53
N GLY A 244 22.27 5.99 12.33
CA GLY A 244 22.62 5.81 13.74
C GLY A 244 24.04 5.30 13.95
N LEU A 245 24.51 4.43 13.07
CA LEU A 245 25.88 3.93 13.08
C LEU A 245 26.89 5.05 12.72
N GLU A 246 26.59 5.84 11.68
CA GLU A 246 27.42 6.95 11.21
C GLU A 246 27.50 8.08 12.25
N LEU A 247 26.41 8.37 12.94
CA LEU A 247 26.40 9.36 14.04
C LEU A 247 26.99 8.81 15.34
N GLY A 248 27.39 7.52 15.38
CA GLY A 248 27.91 6.88 16.58
C GLY A 248 26.91 6.68 17.71
N VAL A 249 25.59 6.81 17.41
CA VAL A 249 24.51 6.59 18.38
C VAL A 249 24.39 5.12 18.74
N ILE A 250 24.53 4.24 17.74
CA ILE A 250 24.51 2.79 17.94
C ILE A 250 25.88 2.21 17.64
N SER A 251 26.22 1.12 18.36
CA SER A 251 27.44 0.36 18.10
C SER A 251 27.26 -0.61 16.93
N PRO A 252 28.36 -1.09 16.28
CA PRO A 252 28.27 -2.11 15.24
C PRO A 252 27.57 -3.38 15.70
N LEU A 253 27.75 -3.78 16.97
CA LEU A 253 27.06 -4.92 17.57
C LEU A 253 25.54 -4.68 17.62
N LEU A 254 25.10 -3.54 18.12
CA LEU A 254 23.68 -3.20 18.21
C LEU A 254 23.07 -3.04 16.81
N PHE A 255 23.80 -2.45 15.85
CA PHE A 255 23.40 -2.38 14.44
C PHE A 255 23.11 -3.78 13.90
N THR A 256 24.01 -4.74 14.10
CA THR A 256 23.84 -6.12 13.65
C THR A 256 22.61 -6.79 14.27
N MET A 257 22.39 -6.60 15.59
CA MET A 257 21.20 -7.13 16.28
C MET A 257 19.90 -6.55 15.72
N LEU A 258 19.87 -5.25 15.43
CA LEU A 258 18.69 -4.57 14.87
C LEU A 258 18.43 -4.96 13.40
N VAL A 259 19.48 -5.23 12.61
CA VAL A 259 19.33 -5.77 11.25
C VAL A 259 18.73 -7.18 11.30
N ILE A 260 19.21 -8.04 12.19
CA ILE A 260 18.64 -9.39 12.39
C ILE A 260 17.18 -9.27 12.82
N MET A 261 16.86 -8.37 13.75
CA MET A 261 15.51 -8.12 14.21
C MET A 261 14.61 -7.70 13.04
N ALA A 262 15.04 -6.77 12.18
CA ALA A 262 14.30 -6.32 11.01
C ALA A 262 14.00 -7.44 10.01
N LEU A 263 14.98 -8.29 9.74
CA LEU A 263 14.81 -9.46 8.88
C LEU A 263 13.80 -10.45 9.45
N VAL A 264 13.98 -10.84 10.73
CA VAL A 264 13.11 -11.84 11.37
C VAL A 264 11.68 -11.35 11.46
N THR A 265 11.44 -10.11 11.88
CA THR A 265 10.08 -9.54 11.97
C THR A 265 9.38 -9.48 10.63
N THR A 266 10.10 -9.17 9.56
CA THR A 266 9.53 -9.12 8.20
C THR A 266 9.21 -10.52 7.68
N PHE A 267 10.12 -11.49 7.86
CA PHE A 267 9.87 -12.87 7.43
C PHE A 267 8.69 -13.52 8.16
N MET A 268 8.52 -13.23 9.45
CA MET A 268 7.43 -13.82 10.24
C MET A 268 6.06 -13.21 9.93
N THR A 269 5.99 -12.03 9.32
CA THR A 269 4.71 -11.32 9.08
C THR A 269 3.79 -12.13 8.18
N SER A 270 4.25 -12.62 7.02
CA SER A 270 3.41 -13.36 6.08
C SER A 270 2.81 -14.65 6.65
N PRO A 271 3.59 -15.57 7.28
CA PRO A 271 3.01 -16.77 7.88
C PRO A 271 2.06 -16.48 9.05
N LEU A 272 2.36 -15.46 9.88
CA LEU A 272 1.47 -15.09 11.00
C LEU A 272 0.20 -14.40 10.51
N LEU A 273 0.27 -13.64 9.43
CA LEU A 273 -0.90 -13.08 8.76
C LEU A 273 -1.79 -14.20 8.22
N GLU A 274 -1.26 -15.19 7.53
CA GLU A 274 -2.03 -16.34 7.03
C GLU A 274 -2.66 -17.17 8.15
N TRP A 275 -1.98 -17.30 9.27
CA TRP A 275 -2.50 -18.00 10.45
C TRP A 275 -3.65 -17.25 11.14
N THR A 276 -3.52 -15.92 11.28
CA THR A 276 -4.52 -15.08 11.98
C THR A 276 -5.67 -14.65 11.09
N TYR A 277 -5.41 -14.48 9.79
CA TYR A 277 -6.40 -14.03 8.80
C TYR A 277 -6.33 -14.91 7.52
N PRO A 278 -6.83 -16.17 7.61
CA PRO A 278 -6.74 -17.11 6.50
C PRO A 278 -7.56 -16.63 5.28
N LYS A 279 -7.06 -16.95 4.07
CA LYS A 279 -7.66 -16.54 2.77
C LYS A 279 -9.17 -16.86 2.62
N LYS A 280 -9.69 -17.83 3.37
CA LYS A 280 -11.14 -18.11 3.44
C LYS A 280 -11.96 -16.95 4.02
N SER A 281 -11.40 -16.18 4.94
CA SER A 281 -12.08 -15.01 5.54
C SER A 281 -12.18 -13.84 4.58
N ILE A 282 -11.26 -13.74 3.60
CA ILE A 282 -11.20 -12.66 2.61
C ILE A 282 -12.43 -12.72 1.68
N ARG A 283 -12.89 -13.91 1.31
CA ARG A 283 -14.06 -14.08 0.43
C ARG A 283 -15.38 -13.66 1.09
N LEU A 284 -15.46 -13.66 2.41
CA LEU A 284 -16.65 -13.26 3.15
C LEU A 284 -16.73 -11.75 3.39
N THR A 285 -15.60 -11.05 3.38
CA THR A 285 -15.53 -9.58 3.61
C THR A 285 -15.47 -8.76 2.32
N THR A 286 -15.28 -9.38 1.17
CA THR A 286 -15.16 -8.69 -0.14
C THR A 286 -16.52 -8.48 -0.82
N SER A 287 -17.63 -8.79 -0.15
CA SER A 287 -18.96 -8.48 -0.65
C SER A 287 -19.64 -7.45 0.26
N PRO A 288 -19.62 -6.15 -0.08
CA PRO A 288 -20.85 -5.39 0.03
C PRO A 288 -21.61 -5.73 -1.26
N SER A 289 -22.39 -6.80 -1.24
CA SER A 289 -23.40 -7.02 -2.24
C SER A 289 -24.39 -5.86 -2.17
N PHE A 290 -24.56 -5.15 -3.25
CA PHE A 290 -25.71 -4.29 -3.51
C PHE A 290 -27.04 -5.07 -3.39
N ASP A 291 -26.97 -6.39 -3.22
CA ASP A 291 -28.08 -7.31 -3.03
C ASP A 291 -28.60 -7.34 -1.59
N ASP A 292 -27.77 -7.03 -0.57
CA ASP A 292 -28.20 -7.11 0.85
C ASP A 292 -29.14 -5.97 1.27
N GLU A 293 -29.19 -4.83 0.57
CA GLU A 293 -30.18 -3.79 0.83
C GLU A 293 -31.53 -4.08 0.17
N GLN A 294 -31.56 -4.83 -0.94
CA GLN A 294 -32.81 -5.24 -1.57
C GLN A 294 -33.43 -6.47 -0.88
N ASP A 295 -32.63 -7.42 -0.39
CA ASP A 295 -33.12 -8.59 0.34
C ASP A 295 -33.66 -8.22 1.73
N ASN A 296 -33.08 -7.25 2.43
CA ASN A 296 -33.62 -6.77 3.69
C ASN A 296 -34.93 -5.95 3.51
N ALA A 297 -35.08 -5.24 2.40
CA ALA A 297 -36.33 -4.53 2.08
C ALA A 297 -37.44 -5.51 1.62
N GLN A 298 -37.10 -6.67 1.06
CA GLN A 298 -38.05 -7.73 0.69
C GLN A 298 -38.38 -8.64 1.86
N LEU A 299 -37.51 -8.84 2.85
CA LEU A 299 -37.80 -9.63 4.06
C LEU A 299 -38.78 -8.94 5.02
N ASP A 300 -38.80 -7.62 5.07
CA ASP A 300 -39.81 -6.87 5.86
C ASP A 300 -41.17 -6.76 5.15
N ALA A 301 -41.22 -6.90 3.82
CA ALA A 301 -42.47 -6.92 3.06
C ALA A 301 -43.16 -8.32 3.01
N SER A 302 -42.43 -9.39 3.35
CA SER A 302 -42.94 -10.79 3.23
C SER A 302 -43.52 -11.39 4.52
N ARG A 303 -43.68 -10.58 5.60
CA ARG A 303 -44.24 -11.06 6.87
C ARG A 303 -45.76 -11.07 6.98
N SER A 304 -46.44 -10.89 5.88
CA SER A 304 -47.89 -11.05 5.82
C SER A 304 -48.25 -11.71 4.49
N ILE A 305 -48.32 -13.02 4.47
CA ILE A 305 -49.31 -13.86 3.76
C ILE A 305 -48.84 -15.33 3.85
N ASP A 306 -49.62 -16.11 4.60
CA ASP A 306 -49.64 -17.57 4.52
C ASP A 306 -50.13 -17.97 3.13
N GLU A 307 -49.41 -18.82 2.46
CA GLU A 307 -49.89 -19.99 1.73
C GLU A 307 -48.74 -20.56 0.85
N VAL A 308 -48.40 -21.80 1.16
CA VAL A 308 -47.34 -22.56 0.49
C VAL A 308 -47.93 -23.24 -0.75
N GLU A 309 -47.58 -22.81 -1.94
CA GLU A 309 -47.65 -23.66 -3.15
C GLU A 309 -46.27 -24.26 -3.46
N PRO A 310 -46.20 -25.51 -3.91
CA PRO A 310 -44.93 -26.18 -4.15
C PRO A 310 -44.23 -25.63 -5.41
N ILE A 311 -43.02 -25.10 -5.25
CA ILE A 311 -42.14 -24.64 -6.33
C ILE A 311 -41.75 -25.87 -7.18
N SER A 312 -42.29 -25.96 -8.38
CA SER A 312 -41.82 -26.89 -9.40
C SER A 312 -40.39 -26.55 -9.76
N THR A 313 -39.43 -27.41 -9.43
CA THR A 313 -38.05 -27.33 -9.86
C THR A 313 -37.93 -27.54 -11.37
N SER A 314 -38.13 -26.51 -12.18
CA SER A 314 -37.71 -26.52 -13.56
C SER A 314 -36.18 -26.28 -13.57
N THR A 315 -35.41 -27.33 -13.83
CA THR A 315 -33.97 -27.27 -14.03
C THR A 315 -33.67 -26.53 -15.33
N SER A 316 -33.59 -25.21 -15.30
CA SER A 316 -33.07 -24.42 -16.41
C SER A 316 -31.54 -24.48 -16.39
N TYR A 317 -30.90 -24.84 -17.50
CA TYR A 317 -29.45 -24.78 -17.61
C TYR A 317 -28.99 -23.43 -18.16
N ARG A 318 -27.76 -23.02 -17.80
CA ARG A 318 -27.21 -21.71 -18.19
C ARG A 318 -26.09 -21.90 -19.20
N ILE A 319 -26.15 -21.18 -20.32
CA ILE A 319 -25.11 -21.14 -21.36
C ILE A 319 -24.33 -19.83 -21.17
N LEU A 320 -23.05 -19.92 -20.81
CA LEU A 320 -22.15 -18.77 -20.73
C LEU A 320 -21.44 -18.57 -22.07
N VAL A 321 -21.63 -17.42 -22.71
CA VAL A 321 -21.09 -17.13 -24.06
C VAL A 321 -20.04 -16.01 -23.96
N PRO A 322 -18.75 -16.30 -24.21
CA PRO A 322 -17.72 -15.26 -24.21
C PRO A 322 -17.85 -14.37 -25.46
N VAL A 323 -18.14 -13.08 -25.27
CA VAL A 323 -18.37 -12.10 -26.34
C VAL A 323 -17.30 -10.99 -26.36
N ALA A 324 -16.03 -11.37 -26.21
CA ALA A 324 -14.93 -10.42 -26.14
C ALA A 324 -14.63 -9.72 -27.48
N ASN A 325 -14.76 -10.43 -28.62
CA ASN A 325 -14.40 -9.91 -29.94
C ASN A 325 -15.65 -9.48 -30.73
N PRO A 326 -15.79 -8.20 -31.13
CA PRO A 326 -16.93 -7.69 -31.89
C PRO A 326 -17.22 -8.45 -33.19
N ASN A 327 -16.21 -9.02 -33.87
CA ASN A 327 -16.37 -9.71 -35.13
C ASN A 327 -16.95 -11.14 -34.98
N THR A 328 -16.80 -11.77 -33.83
CA THR A 328 -17.26 -13.15 -33.58
C THR A 328 -18.48 -13.22 -32.65
N GLN A 329 -18.79 -12.16 -31.92
CA GLN A 329 -19.85 -12.14 -30.89
C GLN A 329 -21.23 -12.54 -31.45
N LYS A 330 -21.58 -12.07 -32.65
CA LYS A 330 -22.86 -12.38 -33.26
C LYS A 330 -22.98 -13.87 -33.59
N GLY A 331 -21.94 -14.48 -34.14
CA GLY A 331 -21.91 -15.91 -34.45
C GLY A 331 -21.97 -16.79 -33.20
N LEU A 332 -21.26 -16.39 -32.13
CA LEU A 332 -21.28 -17.13 -30.88
C LEU A 332 -22.64 -17.06 -30.18
N LEU A 333 -23.29 -15.90 -30.19
CA LEU A 333 -24.66 -15.76 -29.68
C LEU A 333 -25.68 -16.56 -30.50
N GLN A 334 -25.59 -16.53 -31.82
CA GLN A 334 -26.45 -17.35 -32.68
C GLN A 334 -26.25 -18.85 -32.43
N LEU A 335 -25.02 -19.30 -32.23
CA LEU A 335 -24.73 -20.69 -31.90
C LEU A 335 -25.34 -21.05 -30.52
N ALA A 336 -25.20 -20.19 -29.52
CA ALA A 336 -25.80 -20.41 -28.20
C ALA A 336 -27.32 -20.48 -28.26
N ILE A 337 -27.96 -19.63 -29.08
CA ILE A 337 -29.40 -19.63 -29.32
C ILE A 337 -29.81 -20.95 -30.00
N SER A 338 -29.05 -21.41 -31.00
CA SER A 338 -29.32 -22.66 -31.69
C SER A 338 -29.21 -23.88 -30.75
N ILE A 339 -28.23 -23.86 -29.84
CA ILE A 339 -28.09 -24.91 -28.82
C ILE A 339 -29.27 -24.87 -27.83
N ALA A 340 -29.64 -23.69 -27.39
CA ALA A 340 -30.76 -23.49 -26.46
C ALA A 340 -32.11 -23.92 -27.06
N HIS A 341 -32.31 -23.74 -28.37
CA HIS A 341 -33.54 -24.07 -29.09
C HIS A 341 -33.71 -25.58 -29.32
N ASN A 342 -32.59 -26.32 -29.37
CA ASN A 342 -32.61 -27.76 -29.65
C ASN A 342 -32.89 -28.61 -28.40
N ASP A 343 -32.88 -28.00 -27.22
CA ASP A 343 -33.14 -28.72 -25.96
C ASP A 343 -34.55 -28.40 -25.43
N ARG A 344 -35.27 -29.41 -24.96
CA ARG A 344 -36.63 -29.26 -24.42
C ARG A 344 -36.68 -28.59 -23.03
N GLN A 345 -35.53 -28.20 -22.50
CA GLN A 345 -35.41 -27.49 -21.23
C GLN A 345 -35.21 -26.00 -21.48
N SER A 346 -35.78 -25.18 -20.62
CA SER A 346 -35.56 -23.72 -20.67
C SER A 346 -34.07 -23.39 -20.40
N ALA A 347 -33.43 -22.70 -21.35
CA ALA A 347 -32.04 -22.29 -21.24
C ALA A 347 -31.94 -20.77 -21.03
N ILE A 348 -31.04 -20.36 -20.14
CA ILE A 348 -30.70 -18.95 -19.93
C ILE A 348 -29.33 -18.70 -20.56
N ILE A 349 -29.24 -17.77 -21.52
CA ILE A 349 -28.00 -17.41 -22.17
C ILE A 349 -27.42 -16.16 -21.50
N ASN A 350 -26.21 -16.31 -20.95
CA ASN A 350 -25.47 -15.23 -20.27
C ASN A 350 -24.26 -14.84 -21.14
N PRO A 351 -24.29 -13.71 -21.87
CA PRO A 351 -23.12 -13.20 -22.56
C PRO A 351 -22.09 -12.65 -21.56
N LEU A 352 -20.86 -13.16 -21.62
CA LEU A 352 -19.73 -12.70 -20.82
C LEU A 352 -18.82 -11.82 -21.65
N SER A 353 -18.70 -10.54 -21.34
CA SER A 353 -17.74 -9.66 -21.98
C SER A 353 -16.58 -9.37 -21.03
N LEU A 354 -15.36 -9.68 -21.48
CA LEU A 354 -14.14 -9.25 -20.78
C LEU A 354 -13.79 -7.85 -21.30
N ILE A 355 -13.74 -6.88 -20.41
CA ILE A 355 -13.22 -5.55 -20.69
C ILE A 355 -11.77 -5.58 -20.25
N GLU A 356 -10.84 -5.53 -21.21
CA GLU A 356 -9.42 -5.37 -20.95
C GLU A 356 -9.23 -3.91 -20.52
N LEU A 357 -9.17 -3.69 -19.21
CA LEU A 357 -8.70 -2.44 -18.67
C LEU A 357 -7.17 -2.48 -18.85
N GLU A 358 -6.60 -1.53 -19.61
CA GLU A 358 -5.14 -1.42 -19.76
C GLU A 358 -4.46 -1.62 -18.41
N GLU A 359 -3.35 -2.34 -18.32
CA GLU A 359 -2.61 -2.73 -17.09
C GLU A 359 -2.34 -1.58 -16.12
N ASN A 360 -2.62 -0.37 -16.53
CA ASN A 360 -2.42 0.90 -15.86
C ASN A 360 -3.51 1.28 -14.84
N TYR A 361 -4.59 0.54 -14.75
CA TYR A 361 -5.73 0.87 -13.88
C TYR A 361 -5.60 0.37 -12.43
N GLN A 362 -4.49 -0.28 -12.07
CA GLN A 362 -4.36 -0.94 -10.75
C GLN A 362 -4.38 0.01 -9.53
N PHE A 363 -4.22 1.32 -9.67
CA PHE A 363 -4.15 2.20 -8.50
C PHE A 363 -4.99 3.48 -8.49
N GLN A 364 -5.57 3.96 -9.60
CA GLN A 364 -6.33 5.24 -9.62
C GLN A 364 -7.35 5.41 -10.76
N SER A 365 -7.99 4.36 -11.26
CA SER A 365 -9.19 4.62 -12.06
C SER A 365 -10.29 5.09 -11.12
N THR A 366 -10.79 6.30 -11.34
CA THR A 366 -12.05 6.69 -10.73
C THR A 366 -13.10 5.66 -11.14
N PRO A 367 -13.95 5.20 -10.21
CA PRO A 367 -15.05 4.27 -10.52
C PRO A 367 -15.91 4.72 -11.72
N VAL A 368 -15.89 6.00 -12.01
CA VAL A 368 -16.61 6.68 -13.10
C VAL A 368 -16.12 6.26 -14.50
N GLU A 369 -14.81 6.05 -14.74
CA GLU A 369 -14.31 5.68 -16.08
C GLU A 369 -14.50 4.20 -16.37
N ALA A 370 -14.29 3.35 -15.36
CA ALA A 370 -14.59 1.94 -15.45
C ALA A 370 -16.10 1.70 -15.68
N ASN A 371 -16.97 2.41 -14.93
CA ASN A 371 -18.42 2.35 -15.12
C ASN A 371 -18.85 2.85 -16.50
N ARG A 372 -18.27 3.91 -17.03
CA ARG A 372 -18.55 4.37 -18.40
C ARG A 372 -18.14 3.36 -19.47
N ALA A 373 -17.02 2.65 -19.28
CA ALA A 373 -16.60 1.60 -20.21
C ALA A 373 -17.56 0.39 -20.16
N ILE A 374 -18.02 0.04 -18.95
CA ILE A 374 -19.04 -0.99 -18.72
C ILE A 374 -20.38 -0.58 -19.37
N GLU A 375 -20.86 0.63 -19.11
CA GLU A 375 -22.11 1.15 -19.68
C GLU A 375 -22.10 1.14 -21.23
N ARG A 376 -21.04 1.64 -21.86
CA ARG A 376 -20.90 1.61 -23.33
C ARG A 376 -20.92 0.19 -23.87
N ARG A 377 -20.32 -0.76 -23.17
CA ARG A 377 -20.31 -2.15 -23.61
C ARG A 377 -21.65 -2.82 -23.40
N LEU A 378 -22.38 -2.48 -22.34
CA LEU A 378 -23.76 -2.89 -22.10
C LEU A 378 -24.69 -2.38 -23.20
N GLU A 379 -24.61 -1.11 -23.57
CA GLU A 379 -25.42 -0.55 -24.66
C GLU A 379 -25.16 -1.26 -25.99
N GLN A 380 -23.88 -1.55 -26.31
CA GLN A 380 -23.52 -2.32 -27.52
C GLN A 380 -24.06 -3.75 -27.51
N LEU A 381 -24.00 -4.42 -26.37
CA LEU A 381 -24.55 -5.78 -26.24
C LEU A 381 -26.07 -5.78 -26.29
N ASN A 382 -26.74 -4.84 -25.62
CA ASN A 382 -28.20 -4.74 -25.66
C ASN A 382 -28.70 -4.44 -27.08
N SER A 383 -28.06 -3.53 -27.79
CA SER A 383 -28.43 -3.24 -29.19
C SER A 383 -28.23 -4.46 -30.12
N LEU A 384 -27.28 -5.35 -29.80
CA LEU A 384 -27.06 -6.58 -30.54
C LEU A 384 -28.08 -7.65 -30.16
N ILE A 385 -28.48 -7.74 -28.90
CA ILE A 385 -29.52 -8.64 -28.38
C ILE A 385 -30.87 -8.29 -28.97
N ASP A 386 -31.21 -7.03 -29.10
CA ASP A 386 -32.45 -6.55 -29.69
C ASP A 386 -32.58 -6.89 -31.21
N THR A 387 -31.45 -7.17 -31.87
CA THR A 387 -31.42 -7.65 -33.28
C THR A 387 -31.53 -9.17 -33.42
N LEU A 388 -31.50 -9.91 -32.32
CA LEU A 388 -31.60 -11.37 -32.27
C LEU A 388 -32.97 -11.73 -31.66
N GLU A 389 -33.70 -12.70 -32.25
CA GLU A 389 -35.07 -13.09 -31.85
C GLU A 389 -35.26 -13.37 -30.35
N PRO A 390 -36.48 -13.23 -29.78
CA PRO A 390 -36.76 -13.14 -28.35
C PRO A 390 -36.53 -14.48 -27.61
N ILE A 391 -35.39 -14.62 -27.00
CA ILE A 391 -35.10 -15.59 -25.96
C ILE A 391 -34.74 -14.77 -24.72
N GLU A 392 -35.19 -15.21 -23.53
CA GLU A 392 -34.78 -14.56 -22.28
C GLU A 392 -33.24 -14.58 -22.12
N MET A 393 -32.62 -13.46 -22.46
CA MET A 393 -31.19 -13.23 -22.23
C MET A 393 -31.00 -12.30 -21.04
N ARG A 394 -30.22 -12.73 -20.05
CA ARG A 394 -29.74 -11.87 -18.98
C ARG A 394 -28.25 -11.66 -19.12
N SER A 395 -27.81 -10.42 -19.27
CA SER A 395 -26.39 -10.05 -19.25
C SER A 395 -25.88 -10.01 -17.80
N ILE A 396 -24.76 -10.69 -17.53
CA ILE A 396 -24.02 -10.63 -16.25
C ILE A 396 -22.68 -9.93 -16.54
N PHE A 397 -22.39 -8.88 -15.80
CA PHE A 397 -21.13 -8.17 -15.80
C PHE A 397 -20.44 -8.26 -14.44
#